data_15be0590a1018f6e42610459e7cb859c
#
_entry.id   15be0590a1018f6e42610459e7cb859c
#
_cell.length_a   1.000
_cell.length_b   1.000
_cell.length_c   1.000
_cell.angle_alpha   90.00
_cell.angle_beta   90.00
_cell.angle_gamma   90.00
#
_symmetry.space_group_name_H-M   'P 1'
#
loop_
_entity.id
_entity.type
_entity.pdbx_description
1 polymer ?
#
loop_
_entity_poly.entity_id
_entity_poly.type
_entity_poly.pdbx_seq_one_letter_code
_entity_poly.pdbx_strand_id
1 'polypeptide(L)'
;MMSKKNYEALGLIETFGIVFVLEAADAMCKAADVELIGFENVASGYISVLVTGDVGACRTAVDAGVKAVNDMGAEVYSSVVIARPHEDLEKITRRYTFDKLLPTTED
;
A
#
# COMPACT_ATOMS: atom_id res chain seq x y z
N MET A 1 15.08 -1.56 -11.49
CA MET A 1 14.07 -2.45 -10.94
C MET A 1 14.50 -2.98 -9.61
N MET A 2 13.56 -3.05 -8.70
CA MET A 2 13.87 -3.54 -7.37
C MET A 2 14.05 -5.05 -7.39
N SER A 3 15.04 -5.51 -6.68
CA SER A 3 15.20 -6.93 -6.50
C SER A 3 14.04 -7.44 -5.65
N LYS A 4 13.40 -8.49 -6.10
CA LYS A 4 12.25 -9.02 -5.38
C LYS A 4 12.61 -9.53 -4.00
N LYS A 5 13.90 -9.67 -3.72
CA LYS A 5 14.29 -10.20 -2.42
C LYS A 5 14.79 -9.18 -1.46
N ASN A 6 14.84 -7.90 -1.90
CA ASN A 6 15.49 -6.88 -1.10
C ASN A 6 14.57 -5.74 -0.77
N TYR A 7 13.40 -6.06 -0.28
CA TYR A 7 12.54 -5.04 0.25
C TYR A 7 13.17 -4.53 1.54
N GLU A 8 13.44 -3.24 1.61
CA GLU A 8 14.00 -2.66 2.81
C GLU A 8 12.93 -2.41 3.84
N ALA A 9 11.78 -1.97 3.40
CA ALA A 9 10.67 -1.71 4.27
C ALA A 9 9.39 -1.76 3.46
N LEU A 10 8.28 -1.89 4.14
CA LEU A 10 6.98 -1.87 3.53
C LEU A 10 6.12 -0.81 4.21
N GLY A 11 5.32 -0.11 3.42
CA GLY A 11 4.33 0.83 3.94
C GLY A 11 2.97 0.39 3.48
N LEU A 12 1.99 0.42 4.37
CA LEU A 12 0.66 -0.05 4.07
C LEU A 12 -0.38 0.94 4.58
N ILE A 13 -1.39 1.20 3.75
CA ILE A 13 -2.57 1.95 4.16
C ILE A 13 -3.79 1.16 3.74
N GLU A 14 -4.74 1.04 4.64
CA GLU A 14 -5.99 0.38 4.35
C GLU A 14 -7.13 1.36 4.54
N THR A 15 -8.04 1.42 3.56
CA THR A 15 -9.16 2.34 3.59
C THR A 15 -10.46 1.59 3.32
N PHE A 16 -11.56 2.24 3.65
CA PHE A 16 -12.86 1.74 3.27
C PHE A 16 -13.24 2.42 1.95
N GLY A 17 -13.20 1.64 0.87
CA GLY A 17 -13.57 2.15 -0.43
C GLY A 17 -12.36 2.45 -1.32
N ILE A 18 -12.57 2.26 -2.61
CA ILE A 18 -11.47 2.34 -3.57
C ILE A 18 -11.01 3.78 -3.81
N VAL A 19 -11.91 4.74 -3.67
CA VAL A 19 -11.55 6.13 -3.94
C VAL A 19 -10.46 6.59 -2.99
N PHE A 20 -10.60 6.25 -1.73
CA PHE A 20 -9.64 6.69 -0.71
C PHE A 20 -8.32 5.97 -0.85
N VAL A 21 -8.32 4.68 -1.20
CA VAL A 21 -7.05 3.97 -1.34
C VAL A 21 -6.28 4.47 -2.56
N LEU A 22 -6.98 4.86 -3.62
CA LEU A 22 -6.29 5.41 -4.78
C LEU A 22 -5.69 6.77 -4.47
N GLU A 23 -6.41 7.58 -3.71
CA GLU A 23 -5.86 8.87 -3.29
C GLU A 23 -4.64 8.66 -2.41
N ALA A 24 -4.72 7.71 -1.49
CA ALA A 24 -3.58 7.42 -0.64
C ALA A 24 -2.39 6.96 -1.46
N ALA A 25 -2.61 6.06 -2.42
CA ALA A 25 -1.54 5.55 -3.25
C ALA A 25 -0.86 6.66 -4.04
N ASP A 26 -1.65 7.55 -4.61
CA ASP A 26 -1.10 8.66 -5.38
C ASP A 26 -0.25 9.56 -4.48
N ALA A 27 -0.74 9.90 -3.31
CA ALA A 27 -0.01 10.77 -2.40
C ALA A 27 1.27 10.11 -1.92
N MET A 28 1.21 8.80 -1.64
CA MET A 28 2.38 8.08 -1.18
C MET A 28 3.49 8.10 -2.23
N CYS A 29 3.14 7.83 -3.46
CA CYS A 29 4.13 7.74 -4.52
C CYS A 29 4.67 9.11 -4.92
N LYS A 30 3.89 10.17 -4.70
CA LYS A 30 4.37 11.52 -4.99
C LYS A 30 5.26 12.06 -3.88
N ALA A 31 5.05 11.62 -2.65
CA ALA A 31 5.72 12.22 -1.50
C ALA A 31 7.10 11.64 -1.25
N ALA A 32 7.37 10.43 -1.70
CA ALA A 32 8.60 9.75 -1.34
C ALA A 32 9.02 8.80 -2.45
N ASP A 33 10.27 8.39 -2.38
CA ASP A 33 10.81 7.46 -3.37
C ASP A 33 10.46 6.04 -2.95
N VAL A 34 9.21 5.67 -3.22
CA VAL A 34 8.72 4.33 -2.94
C VAL A 34 8.16 3.74 -4.21
N GLU A 35 8.11 2.44 -4.23
CA GLU A 35 7.57 1.70 -5.36
C GLU A 35 6.26 1.07 -4.96
N LEU A 36 5.24 1.23 -5.80
CA LEU A 36 3.94 0.64 -5.54
C LEU A 36 4.01 -0.86 -5.81
N ILE A 37 3.73 -1.64 -4.77
CA ILE A 37 3.66 -3.09 -4.91
C ILE A 37 2.32 -3.48 -5.50
N GLY A 38 1.25 -2.91 -4.96
CA GLY A 38 -0.08 -3.21 -5.47
C GLY A 38 -1.16 -2.99 -4.43
N PHE A 39 -2.31 -3.54 -4.72
CA PHE A 39 -3.49 -3.39 -3.88
C PHE A 39 -4.04 -4.75 -3.53
N GLU A 40 -4.73 -4.82 -2.41
CA GLU A 40 -5.45 -6.03 -2.08
C GLU A 40 -6.84 -5.65 -1.60
N ASN A 41 -7.84 -6.29 -2.21
CA ASN A 41 -9.23 -6.08 -1.86
C ASN A 41 -9.55 -7.04 -0.72
N VAL A 42 -9.68 -6.50 0.47
CA VAL A 42 -10.05 -7.29 1.60
C VAL A 42 -11.57 -7.35 1.64
N ALA A 43 -12.16 -8.17 2.45
CA ALA A 43 -13.60 -8.32 2.48
C ALA A 43 -14.28 -7.03 2.90
N SER A 44 -15.56 -6.88 2.55
CA SER A 44 -16.45 -5.84 3.08
C SER A 44 -16.08 -4.43 2.66
N GLY A 45 -15.44 -4.29 1.49
CA GLY A 45 -15.16 -2.96 0.96
C GLY A 45 -13.87 -2.35 1.44
N TYR A 46 -13.09 -3.05 2.24
CA TYR A 46 -11.79 -2.56 2.65
C TYR A 46 -10.74 -2.92 1.62
N ILE A 47 -9.88 -1.96 1.32
CA ILE A 47 -8.84 -2.13 0.31
C ILE A 47 -7.55 -1.59 0.88
N SER A 48 -6.47 -2.35 0.68
CA SER A 48 -5.14 -1.96 1.13
C SER A 48 -4.27 -1.61 -0.05
N VAL A 49 -3.34 -0.69 0.16
CA VAL A 49 -2.27 -0.42 -0.78
C VAL A 49 -0.94 -0.66 -0.08
N LEU A 50 0.00 -1.23 -0.83
CA LEU A 50 1.32 -1.58 -0.28
C LEU A 50 2.40 -0.95 -1.14
N VAL A 51 3.34 -0.28 -0.49
CA VAL A 51 4.52 0.30 -1.15
C VAL A 51 5.77 -0.22 -0.48
N THR A 52 6.89 -0.10 -1.17
CA THR A 52 8.18 -0.50 -0.63
C THR A 52 9.23 0.55 -0.95
N GLY A 53 10.25 0.61 -0.11
CA GLY A 53 11.37 1.54 -0.23
C GLY A 53 12.17 1.48 1.04
N ASP A 54 13.09 2.42 1.24
CA ASP A 54 13.76 2.44 2.53
C ASP A 54 12.77 2.88 3.61
N VAL A 55 13.16 2.67 4.87
CA VAL A 55 12.20 2.85 5.96
C VAL A 55 11.78 4.32 6.09
N GLY A 56 12.71 5.24 5.86
CA GLY A 56 12.36 6.67 5.93
C GLY A 56 11.40 7.07 4.82
N ALA A 57 11.63 6.56 3.62
CA ALA A 57 10.74 6.83 2.50
C ALA A 57 9.35 6.24 2.77
N CYS A 58 9.29 5.04 3.32
CA CYS A 58 8.01 4.43 3.63
C CYS A 58 7.26 5.23 4.70
N ARG A 59 7.96 5.74 5.72
CA ARG A 59 7.30 6.54 6.73
C ARG A 59 6.74 7.83 6.14
N THR A 60 7.54 8.50 5.30
CA THR A 60 7.09 9.72 4.64
C THR A 60 5.89 9.42 3.75
N ALA A 61 5.97 8.33 3.00
CA ALA A 61 4.87 7.96 2.11
C ALA A 61 3.59 7.70 2.90
N VAL A 62 3.68 6.89 3.96
CA VAL A 62 2.48 6.55 4.73
C VAL A 62 1.88 7.81 5.35
N ASP A 63 2.73 8.69 5.91
CA ASP A 63 2.21 9.92 6.49
C ASP A 63 1.48 10.77 5.45
N ALA A 64 2.04 10.87 4.25
CA ALA A 64 1.42 11.64 3.18
C ALA A 64 0.10 11.02 2.74
N GLY A 65 0.04 9.70 2.66
CA GLY A 65 -1.19 9.03 2.27
C GLY A 65 -2.29 9.22 3.29
N VAL A 66 -1.95 9.10 4.58
CA VAL A 66 -2.92 9.33 5.64
C VAL A 66 -3.44 10.77 5.58
N LYS A 67 -2.53 11.73 5.40
CA LYS A 67 -2.94 13.12 5.33
C LYS A 67 -3.86 13.36 4.14
N ALA A 68 -3.55 12.77 3.00
CA ALA A 68 -4.37 12.98 1.82
C ALA A 68 -5.80 12.47 2.03
N VAL A 69 -5.94 11.30 2.66
CA VAL A 69 -7.27 10.77 2.95
C VAL A 69 -7.99 11.64 3.97
N ASN A 70 -7.27 12.08 5.00
CA ASN A 70 -7.88 12.96 6.00
C ASN A 70 -8.33 14.27 5.38
N ASP A 71 -7.58 14.80 4.43
CA ASP A 71 -7.94 16.05 3.75
C ASP A 71 -9.22 15.90 2.93
N MET A 72 -9.59 14.67 2.57
CA MET A 72 -10.85 14.41 1.89
C MET A 72 -12.02 14.27 2.87
N GLY A 73 -11.76 14.41 4.16
CA GLY A 73 -12.81 14.28 5.17
C GLY A 73 -13.04 12.86 5.62
N ALA A 74 -12.11 11.96 5.34
CA ALA A 74 -12.24 10.57 5.72
C ALA A 74 -11.06 10.18 6.60
N GLU A 75 -11.06 8.94 7.07
CA GLU A 75 -9.97 8.42 7.88
C GLU A 75 -9.52 7.10 7.29
N VAL A 76 -8.22 6.84 7.38
CA VAL A 76 -7.75 5.51 7.00
C VAL A 76 -8.18 4.53 8.08
N TYR A 77 -8.42 3.29 7.66
CA TYR A 77 -8.77 2.24 8.61
C TYR A 77 -7.54 1.80 9.39
N SER A 78 -6.42 1.65 8.70
CA SER A 78 -5.17 1.34 9.38
C SER A 78 -4.01 1.78 8.51
N SER A 79 -2.87 1.98 9.15
CA SER A 79 -1.63 2.27 8.44
C SER A 79 -0.48 1.72 9.25
N VAL A 80 0.56 1.27 8.56
CA VAL A 80 1.71 0.70 9.24
C VAL A 80 2.93 0.78 8.36
N VAL A 81 4.10 0.89 8.99
CA VAL A 81 5.38 0.77 8.31
C VAL A 81 6.09 -0.42 8.95
N ILE A 82 6.52 -1.35 8.11
CA ILE A 82 7.24 -2.54 8.56
C ILE A 82 8.66 -2.43 8.05
N ALA A 83 9.60 -2.23 8.98
CA ALA A 83 11.01 -2.14 8.62
C ALA A 83 11.57 -3.55 8.56
N ARG A 84 12.45 -3.80 7.60
CA ARG A 84 13.13 -5.07 7.46
C ARG A 84 12.17 -6.25 7.35
N PRO A 85 11.42 -6.30 6.27
CA PRO A 85 10.46 -7.39 6.12
C PRO A 85 11.17 -8.73 6.10
N HIS A 86 10.54 -9.69 6.73
CA HIS A 86 10.96 -11.06 6.69
C HIS A 86 10.71 -11.65 5.32
N GLU A 87 11.43 -12.70 4.97
CA GLU A 87 11.12 -13.35 3.72
C GLU A 87 9.69 -13.90 3.73
N ASP A 88 9.13 -14.18 4.90
CA ASP A 88 7.74 -14.59 4.96
C ASP A 88 6.80 -13.51 4.48
N LEU A 89 7.21 -12.27 4.54
CA LEU A 89 6.36 -11.19 4.08
C LEU A 89 6.25 -11.15 2.57
N GLU A 90 7.13 -11.82 1.86
CA GLU A 90 6.96 -11.94 0.42
C GLU A 90 5.66 -12.63 0.07
N LYS A 91 5.22 -13.54 0.91
CA LYS A 91 3.95 -14.21 0.66
C LYS A 91 2.80 -13.23 0.77
N ILE A 92 2.94 -12.24 1.62
CA ILE A 92 1.93 -11.20 1.75
C ILE A 92 1.99 -10.28 0.55
N THR A 93 3.19 -9.87 0.14
CA THR A 93 3.29 -8.93 -0.98
C THR A 93 2.78 -9.53 -2.27
N ARG A 94 2.88 -10.83 -2.44
CA ARG A 94 2.37 -11.46 -3.65
C ARG A 94 0.87 -11.34 -3.78
N ARG A 95 0.19 -11.05 -2.69
CA ARG A 95 -1.25 -10.87 -2.72
C ARG A 95 -1.63 -9.47 -3.17
N TYR A 96 -0.66 -8.56 -3.23
CA TYR A 96 -0.90 -7.17 -3.56
C TYR A 96 -0.52 -6.94 -5.01
N THR A 97 -1.42 -7.29 -5.91
CA THR A 97 -1.19 -7.11 -7.32
C THR A 97 -2.39 -6.42 -7.93
N PHE A 98 -2.17 -5.81 -9.07
CA PHE A 98 -3.28 -5.17 -9.76
C PHE A 98 -4.32 -6.19 -10.19
N ASP A 99 -3.90 -7.41 -10.43
CA ASP A 99 -4.84 -8.46 -10.83
C ASP A 99 -5.88 -8.70 -9.76
N LYS A 100 -5.54 -8.47 -8.51
CA LYS A 100 -6.47 -8.70 -7.43
C LYS A 100 -7.61 -7.71 -7.39
N LEU A 101 -7.42 -6.55 -8.01
CA LEU A 101 -8.47 -5.54 -8.04
C LEU A 101 -9.37 -5.67 -9.24
N LEU A 102 -8.92 -6.37 -10.27
CA LEU A 102 -9.68 -6.45 -11.50
C LEU A 102 -10.60 -7.64 -11.47
N PRO A 103 -11.78 -7.52 -12.06
CA PRO A 103 -12.65 -8.70 -12.18
C PRO A 103 -11.92 -9.75 -12.99
N THR A 104 -12.08 -10.99 -12.62
CA THR A 104 -11.44 -12.04 -13.36
C THR A 104 -12.52 -12.87 -14.02
N THR A 105 -12.15 -13.49 -15.09
CA THR A 105 -13.04 -14.40 -15.75
C THR A 105 -12.87 -15.80 -15.23
N GLU A 106 -11.91 -15.99 -14.35
CA GLU A 106 -11.74 -17.28 -13.79
C GLU A 106 -12.29 -17.34 -12.52
N ASP A 107 -12.72 -18.00 -12.18
CA ASP A 107 -13.20 -18.06 -10.99
C ASP A 107 -13.37 -18.19 -10.45
#